data_1c28accc4af88c953ff7bf95768ca97b
#
_entry.id   1c28accc4af88c953ff7bf95768ca97b
#
_cell.length_a   1.000
_cell.length_b   1.000
_cell.length_c   1.000
_cell.angle_alpha   90.00
_cell.angle_beta   90.00
_cell.angle_gamma   90.00
#
_symmetry.space_group_name_H-M   'P 1'
#
loop_
_entity.id
_entity.type
_entity.pdbx_description
1 polymer ?
#
loop_
_entity_poly.entity_id
_entity_poly.type
_entity_poly.pdbx_seq_one_letter_code
_entity_poly.pdbx_strand_id
1 'polypeptide(L)'
;VDVTLQSLHPRKRVQIKDAPLVFVGYGIDAPERHWNDYKDVDLHGKIAVVLINDADFEADAPGAFDGKAVTYYGRWTYKFEEAARRGAEGVLIVHETAPAAYGWATVKSSGTSPLFDIERSQADAMAQHTPLRGWMQRELAEAIFADAGLDFDAEKRKAMRADFRPVALDNAKLSVDFALKREQVVTRKVVAKMPGGAHGDEAVIFSAHWDAFGIGQPGAKGDRIRRGAIDNATGGGTG
;
A
#
# COMPACT_ATOMS: atom_id res chain seq x y z
N VAL A 1 8.83 14.66 -8.74
CA VAL A 1 7.49 14.33 -8.20
C VAL A 1 7.71 13.52 -6.95
N ASP A 2 7.30 14.07 -5.80
CA ASP A 2 7.62 13.55 -4.48
C ASP A 2 6.43 12.77 -3.87
N VAL A 3 5.29 12.79 -4.55
CA VAL A 3 4.07 12.09 -4.14
C VAL A 3 3.35 11.51 -5.37
N THR A 4 2.73 10.34 -5.19
CA THR A 4 1.75 9.80 -6.15
C THR A 4 0.41 9.68 -5.45
N LEU A 5 -0.66 10.10 -6.12
CA LEU A 5 -2.01 10.09 -5.59
C LEU A 5 -2.94 9.33 -6.53
N GLN A 6 -3.76 8.46 -5.98
CA GLN A 6 -4.66 7.59 -6.71
C GLN A 6 -5.96 7.37 -5.92
N SER A 7 -6.97 6.81 -6.57
CA SER A 7 -8.20 6.37 -5.91
C SER A 7 -8.83 5.17 -6.62
N LEU A 8 -9.27 4.20 -5.84
CA LEU A 8 -10.21 3.13 -6.26
C LEU A 8 -11.60 3.32 -5.64
N HIS A 9 -11.76 4.36 -4.81
CA HIS A 9 -13.05 4.66 -4.19
C HIS A 9 -14.12 4.95 -5.24
N PRO A 10 -15.39 4.52 -5.08
CA PRO A 10 -16.44 4.60 -6.11
C PRO A 10 -16.92 6.02 -6.46
N ARG A 11 -16.38 7.06 -5.88
CA ARG A 11 -16.67 8.46 -6.23
C ARG A 11 -16.18 8.79 -7.65
N LYS A 12 -16.87 9.71 -8.32
CA LYS A 12 -16.44 10.26 -9.63
C LYS A 12 -15.38 11.35 -9.51
N ARG A 13 -15.20 11.89 -8.33
CA ARG A 13 -14.25 12.96 -7.99
C ARG A 13 -13.76 12.77 -6.57
N VAL A 14 -12.48 12.95 -6.36
CA VAL A 14 -11.89 13.08 -5.04
C VAL A 14 -11.71 14.56 -4.76
N GLN A 15 -12.33 15.02 -3.68
CA GLN A 15 -12.21 16.40 -3.23
C GLN A 15 -12.00 16.37 -1.72
N ILE A 16 -10.79 16.71 -1.30
CA ILE A 16 -10.38 16.79 0.09
C ILE A 16 -9.83 18.19 0.31
N LYS A 17 -10.22 18.83 1.39
CA LYS A 17 -9.79 20.17 1.73
C LYS A 17 -9.25 20.20 3.15
N ASP A 18 -8.01 20.65 3.29
CA ASP A 18 -7.32 20.92 4.55
C ASP A 18 -7.36 19.74 5.54
N ALA A 19 -7.35 18.48 5.02
CA ALA A 19 -7.34 17.30 5.88
C ALA A 19 -6.02 17.19 6.66
N PRO A 20 -6.06 17.12 8.01
CA PRO A 20 -4.86 16.97 8.82
C PRO A 20 -4.20 15.60 8.61
N LEU A 21 -2.88 15.56 8.76
CA LEU A 21 -2.09 14.34 8.66
C LEU A 21 -1.82 13.77 10.05
N VAL A 22 -1.89 12.44 10.15
CA VAL A 22 -1.55 11.70 11.38
C VAL A 22 -0.60 10.56 11.04
N PHE A 23 0.55 10.55 11.68
CA PHE A 23 1.48 9.43 11.58
C PHE A 23 1.00 8.27 12.47
N VAL A 24 0.77 7.12 11.85
CA VAL A 24 0.27 5.91 12.52
C VAL A 24 1.28 4.75 12.42
N GLY A 25 2.56 5.08 12.48
CA GLY A 25 3.63 4.09 12.47
C GLY A 25 3.61 3.22 11.22
N TYR A 26 3.67 1.91 11.40
CA TYR A 26 3.54 0.95 10.31
C TYR A 26 2.09 0.67 9.91
N GLY A 27 1.11 1.24 10.62
CA GLY A 27 -0.31 1.06 10.32
C GLY A 27 -0.76 -0.40 10.46
N ILE A 28 -0.29 -1.08 11.48
CA ILE A 28 -0.58 -2.49 11.74
C ILE A 28 -1.59 -2.62 12.89
N ASP A 29 -2.60 -3.46 12.68
CA ASP A 29 -3.46 -3.99 13.73
C ASP A 29 -3.43 -5.53 13.66
N ALA A 30 -2.66 -6.15 14.56
CA ALA A 30 -2.42 -7.58 14.63
C ALA A 30 -2.65 -8.06 16.07
N PRO A 31 -3.92 -8.26 16.47
CA PRO A 31 -4.28 -8.60 17.85
C PRO A 31 -3.66 -9.92 18.30
N GLU A 32 -3.45 -10.90 17.42
CA GLU A 32 -2.78 -12.17 17.71
C GLU A 32 -1.29 -12.02 18.02
N ARG A 33 -0.70 -10.85 17.68
CA ARG A 33 0.68 -10.45 17.99
C ARG A 33 0.74 -9.37 19.07
N HIS A 34 -0.39 -9.06 19.71
CA HIS A 34 -0.55 -7.97 20.68
C HIS A 34 -0.05 -6.61 20.15
N TRP A 35 -0.27 -6.37 18.85
CA TRP A 35 0.18 -5.18 18.14
C TRP A 35 -0.99 -4.37 17.60
N ASN A 36 -0.98 -3.08 17.88
CA ASN A 36 -1.94 -2.14 17.30
C ASN A 36 -1.30 -0.75 17.24
N ASP A 37 -0.95 -0.30 16.04
CA ASP A 37 -0.36 1.04 15.82
C ASP A 37 -1.40 2.16 15.95
N TYR A 38 -2.66 1.85 15.70
CA TYR A 38 -3.73 2.86 15.68
C TYR A 38 -4.19 3.27 17.07
N LYS A 39 -4.12 2.37 18.06
CA LYS A 39 -4.67 2.59 19.41
C LYS A 39 -6.11 3.13 19.30
N ASP A 40 -6.36 4.27 19.92
CA ASP A 40 -7.68 4.93 19.98
C ASP A 40 -7.78 6.13 19.02
N VAL A 41 -6.90 6.24 18.01
CA VAL A 41 -6.91 7.37 17.08
C VAL A 41 -8.15 7.33 16.18
N ASP A 42 -8.87 8.44 16.13
CA ASP A 42 -9.92 8.66 15.14
C ASP A 42 -9.30 9.21 13.84
N LEU A 43 -9.48 8.50 12.74
CA LEU A 43 -8.97 8.87 11.41
C LEU A 43 -10.03 9.49 10.48
N HIS A 44 -11.28 9.64 10.92
CA HIS A 44 -12.31 10.28 10.10
C HIS A 44 -11.91 11.70 9.71
N GLY A 45 -11.97 12.00 8.42
CA GLY A 45 -11.56 13.29 7.85
C GLY A 45 -10.04 13.55 7.89
N LYS A 46 -9.22 12.56 8.20
CA LYS A 46 -7.77 12.69 8.30
C LYS A 46 -7.04 11.80 7.28
N ILE A 47 -5.80 12.16 7.01
CA ILE A 47 -4.88 11.39 6.17
C ILE A 47 -3.94 10.61 7.08
N ALA A 48 -3.99 9.28 7.00
CA ALA A 48 -3.02 8.43 7.67
C ALA A 48 -1.68 8.47 6.91
N VAL A 49 -0.59 8.70 7.62
CA VAL A 49 0.77 8.55 7.12
C VAL A 49 1.34 7.28 7.72
N VAL A 50 1.77 6.33 6.88
CA VAL A 50 2.22 5.00 7.30
C VAL A 50 3.59 4.66 6.71
N LEU A 51 4.35 3.85 7.42
CA LEU A 51 5.59 3.26 6.92
C LEU A 51 5.31 1.99 6.12
N ILE A 52 6.13 1.74 5.10
CA ILE A 52 6.09 0.47 4.34
C ILE A 52 6.76 -0.65 5.14
N ASN A 53 6.38 -1.90 4.88
CA ASN A 53 6.89 -3.12 5.47
C ASN A 53 6.42 -3.35 6.92
N ASP A 54 7.02 -4.30 7.62
CA ASP A 54 6.72 -4.67 9.00
C ASP A 54 7.56 -3.85 9.99
N ALA A 55 7.09 -3.74 11.22
CA ALA A 55 7.70 -2.89 12.24
C ALA A 55 9.12 -3.33 12.67
N ASP A 56 9.47 -4.58 12.48
CA ASP A 56 10.78 -5.14 12.83
C ASP A 56 11.66 -5.45 11.62
N PHE A 57 11.27 -5.06 10.41
CA PHE A 57 12.06 -5.30 9.19
C PHE A 57 13.48 -4.72 9.28
N GLU A 58 13.65 -3.57 9.90
CA GLU A 58 14.94 -2.90 10.07
C GLU A 58 15.55 -3.11 11.47
N ALA A 59 14.92 -3.93 12.30
CA ALA A 59 15.45 -4.26 13.61
C ALA A 59 16.70 -5.18 13.52
N ASP A 60 17.57 -5.09 14.51
CA ASP A 60 18.78 -5.91 14.60
C ASP A 60 18.47 -7.41 14.83
N ALA A 61 17.28 -7.70 15.39
CA ALA A 61 16.82 -9.06 15.63
C ALA A 61 15.33 -9.19 15.27
N PRO A 62 14.87 -10.39 14.86
CA PRO A 62 13.47 -10.63 14.63
C PRO A 62 12.62 -10.34 15.87
N GLY A 63 11.49 -9.68 15.67
CA GLY A 63 10.52 -9.33 16.69
C GLY A 63 9.16 -9.98 16.45
N ALA A 64 8.10 -9.18 16.52
CA ALA A 64 6.73 -9.67 16.38
C ALA A 64 6.37 -10.10 14.95
N PHE A 65 7.14 -9.73 13.92
CA PHE A 65 6.82 -9.92 12.49
C PHE A 65 7.90 -10.70 11.73
N ASP A 66 8.74 -11.47 12.44
CA ASP A 66 9.77 -12.33 11.85
C ASP A 66 10.90 -11.59 11.09
N GLY A 67 11.14 -10.32 11.42
CA GLY A 67 12.28 -9.52 10.95
C GLY A 67 12.26 -9.27 9.44
N LYS A 68 13.19 -9.89 8.69
CA LYS A 68 13.34 -9.68 7.23
C LYS A 68 12.27 -10.34 6.37
N ALA A 69 11.47 -11.24 6.93
CA ALA A 69 10.30 -11.78 6.24
C ALA A 69 9.22 -10.69 6.12
N VAL A 70 8.60 -10.57 4.95
CA VAL A 70 7.47 -9.65 4.76
C VAL A 70 6.20 -10.41 5.08
N THR A 71 5.54 -10.03 6.17
CA THR A 71 4.24 -10.62 6.54
C THR A 71 3.11 -9.98 5.70
N TYR A 72 1.88 -10.47 5.88
CA TYR A 72 0.70 -9.82 5.29
C TYR A 72 0.59 -8.35 5.71
N TYR A 73 0.92 -8.04 6.96
CA TYR A 73 0.87 -6.69 7.51
C TYR A 73 1.88 -5.72 6.88
N GLY A 74 3.02 -6.22 6.41
CA GLY A 74 4.05 -5.44 5.73
C GLY A 74 3.68 -5.01 4.32
N ARG A 75 2.64 -5.61 3.72
CA ARG A 75 2.25 -5.32 2.32
C ARG A 75 1.56 -3.96 2.20
N TRP A 76 1.90 -3.24 1.13
CA TRP A 76 1.28 -1.94 0.84
C TRP A 76 -0.24 -2.03 0.65
N THR A 77 -0.77 -3.15 0.14
CA THR A 77 -2.21 -3.41 0.03
C THR A 77 -2.89 -3.39 1.39
N TYR A 78 -2.30 -4.08 2.37
CA TYR A 78 -2.81 -4.09 3.74
C TYR A 78 -2.88 -2.67 4.34
N LYS A 79 -1.85 -1.84 4.12
CA LYS A 79 -1.84 -0.46 4.63
C LYS A 79 -3.04 0.34 4.13
N PHE A 80 -3.37 0.19 2.85
CA PHE A 80 -4.53 0.85 2.25
C PHE A 80 -5.85 0.31 2.80
N GLU A 81 -5.96 -1.01 2.92
CA GLU A 81 -7.16 -1.67 3.43
C GLU A 81 -7.42 -1.34 4.91
N GLU A 82 -6.39 -1.36 5.74
CA GLU A 82 -6.55 -1.06 7.17
C GLU A 82 -6.92 0.41 7.40
N ALA A 83 -6.31 1.34 6.67
CA ALA A 83 -6.70 2.73 6.72
C ALA A 83 -8.19 2.94 6.33
N ALA A 84 -8.68 2.19 5.34
CA ALA A 84 -10.08 2.20 4.95
C ALA A 84 -10.98 1.65 6.06
N ARG A 85 -10.62 0.52 6.67
CA ARG A 85 -11.35 -0.04 7.83
C ARG A 85 -11.44 0.93 9.01
N ARG A 86 -10.44 1.80 9.16
CA ARG A 86 -10.39 2.84 10.19
C ARG A 86 -11.09 4.15 9.79
N GLY A 87 -11.72 4.20 8.62
CA GLY A 87 -12.47 5.36 8.16
C GLY A 87 -11.60 6.57 7.77
N ALA A 88 -10.33 6.37 7.46
CA ALA A 88 -9.44 7.44 7.00
C ALA A 88 -9.95 8.06 5.70
N GLU A 89 -9.85 9.40 5.57
CA GLU A 89 -10.15 10.08 4.31
C GLU A 89 -9.09 9.79 3.24
N GLY A 90 -7.88 9.47 3.68
CA GLY A 90 -6.83 9.02 2.79
C GLY A 90 -5.67 8.38 3.54
N VAL A 91 -4.76 7.78 2.78
CA VAL A 91 -3.55 7.16 3.30
C VAL A 91 -2.37 7.40 2.37
N LEU A 92 -1.24 7.78 2.95
CA LEU A 92 0.03 8.00 2.27
C LEU A 92 1.08 7.08 2.87
N ILE A 93 1.66 6.22 2.04
CA ILE A 93 2.76 5.34 2.45
C ILE A 93 4.07 6.07 2.23
N VAL A 94 4.91 6.15 3.24
CA VAL A 94 6.27 6.66 3.11
C VAL A 94 7.13 5.61 2.42
N HIS A 95 7.72 6.00 1.29
CA HIS A 95 8.57 5.12 0.51
C HIS A 95 10.02 5.22 0.97
N GLU A 96 10.58 4.06 1.27
CA GLU A 96 12.01 3.85 1.47
C GLU A 96 12.44 2.64 0.64
N THR A 97 13.52 2.77 -0.12
CA THR A 97 13.91 1.75 -1.12
C THR A 97 14.19 0.38 -0.52
N ALA A 98 14.87 0.31 0.62
CA ALA A 98 15.21 -0.97 1.25
C ALA A 98 13.97 -1.71 1.81
N PRO A 99 13.10 -1.06 2.61
CA PRO A 99 11.87 -1.70 3.08
C PRO A 99 10.88 -2.03 1.96
N ALA A 100 10.79 -1.21 0.92
CA ALA A 100 9.89 -1.46 -0.20
C ALA A 100 10.41 -2.55 -1.17
N ALA A 101 11.73 -2.82 -1.16
CA ALA A 101 12.44 -3.69 -2.09
C ALA A 101 12.46 -3.19 -3.56
N TYR A 102 12.05 -1.95 -3.81
CA TYR A 102 12.14 -1.28 -5.12
C TYR A 102 12.29 0.23 -4.96
N GLY A 103 12.86 0.86 -5.99
CA GLY A 103 13.09 2.31 -5.99
C GLY A 103 11.83 3.12 -6.30
N TRP A 104 11.87 4.42 -6.01
CA TRP A 104 10.79 5.37 -6.26
C TRP A 104 10.30 5.41 -7.71
N ALA A 105 11.18 5.12 -8.69
CA ALA A 105 10.80 5.06 -10.10
C ALA A 105 9.67 4.06 -10.37
N THR A 106 9.65 2.93 -9.66
CA THR A 106 8.57 1.93 -9.74
C THR A 106 7.26 2.48 -9.19
N VAL A 107 7.28 3.12 -8.03
CA VAL A 107 6.11 3.77 -7.43
C VAL A 107 5.55 4.85 -8.37
N LYS A 108 6.41 5.69 -8.92
CA LYS A 108 6.03 6.74 -9.88
C LYS A 108 5.40 6.16 -11.14
N SER A 109 5.96 5.09 -11.70
CA SER A 109 5.41 4.42 -12.87
C SER A 109 4.03 3.82 -12.59
N SER A 110 3.88 3.12 -11.47
CA SER A 110 2.58 2.58 -11.03
C SER A 110 1.57 3.69 -10.72
N GLY A 111 2.03 4.80 -10.14
CA GLY A 111 1.21 5.96 -9.80
C GLY A 111 0.64 6.71 -10.99
N THR A 112 1.20 6.51 -12.19
CA THR A 112 0.74 7.13 -13.45
C THR A 112 0.02 6.15 -14.38
N SER A 113 -0.09 4.89 -13.97
CA SER A 113 -0.77 3.84 -14.73
C SER A 113 -2.23 3.67 -14.28
N PRO A 114 -3.11 3.16 -15.15
CA PRO A 114 -4.47 2.80 -14.75
C PRO A 114 -4.45 1.78 -13.60
N LEU A 115 -5.33 1.98 -12.63
CA LEU A 115 -5.54 1.01 -11.56
C LEU A 115 -6.63 0.02 -11.96
N PHE A 116 -6.43 -1.23 -11.61
CA PHE A 116 -7.43 -2.28 -11.79
C PHE A 116 -7.95 -2.76 -10.44
N ASP A 117 -9.23 -3.05 -10.40
CA ASP A 117 -9.90 -3.67 -9.27
C ASP A 117 -11.00 -4.58 -9.77
N ILE A 118 -11.41 -5.55 -8.97
CA ILE A 118 -12.58 -6.38 -9.28
C ILE A 118 -13.85 -5.55 -9.12
N GLU A 119 -14.86 -5.84 -9.92
CA GLU A 119 -16.16 -5.20 -9.75
C GLU A 119 -16.79 -5.63 -8.40
N ARG A 120 -17.17 -4.64 -7.61
CA ARG A 120 -17.80 -4.80 -6.30
C ARG A 120 -19.10 -4.01 -6.25
N SER A 121 -19.93 -4.33 -5.28
CA SER A 121 -21.04 -3.43 -4.93
C SER A 121 -20.48 -2.06 -4.51
N GLN A 122 -21.27 -1.00 -4.67
CA GLN A 122 -20.86 0.34 -4.25
C GLN A 122 -20.54 0.38 -2.75
N ALA A 123 -21.31 -0.32 -1.93
CA ALA A 123 -21.08 -0.38 -0.48
C ALA A 123 -19.76 -1.06 -0.14
N ASP A 124 -19.45 -2.20 -0.78
CA ASP A 124 -18.18 -2.91 -0.55
C ASP A 124 -16.97 -2.08 -1.02
N ALA A 125 -17.09 -1.43 -2.18
CA ALA A 125 -16.03 -0.57 -2.69
C ALA A 125 -15.78 0.65 -1.77
N MET A 126 -16.83 1.21 -1.17
CA MET A 126 -16.71 2.29 -0.17
C MET A 126 -16.05 1.81 1.13
N ALA A 127 -16.35 0.59 1.57
CA ALA A 127 -15.79 0.02 2.79
C ALA A 127 -14.32 -0.41 2.65
N GLN A 128 -13.90 -0.79 1.44
CA GLN A 128 -12.56 -1.35 1.20
C GLN A 128 -11.52 -0.32 0.71
N HIS A 129 -11.97 0.87 0.27
CA HIS A 129 -11.07 1.88 -0.29
C HIS A 129 -11.26 3.22 0.40
N THR A 130 -10.15 3.80 0.84
CA THR A 130 -10.14 5.22 1.21
C THR A 130 -10.43 6.10 -0.02
N PRO A 131 -11.05 7.27 0.15
CA PRO A 131 -11.20 8.25 -0.94
C PRO A 131 -9.89 8.58 -1.65
N LEU A 132 -8.80 8.66 -0.90
CA LEU A 132 -7.45 8.92 -1.41
C LEU A 132 -6.47 7.86 -0.91
N ARG A 133 -5.60 7.39 -1.81
CA ARG A 133 -4.44 6.60 -1.44
C ARG A 133 -3.21 7.04 -2.23
N GLY A 134 -2.05 6.86 -1.68
CA GLY A 134 -0.83 7.27 -2.38
C GLY A 134 0.44 6.90 -1.65
N TRP A 135 1.53 7.37 -2.23
CA TRP A 135 2.87 7.23 -1.70
C TRP A 135 3.55 8.58 -1.67
N MET A 136 4.42 8.78 -0.69
CA MET A 136 5.32 9.93 -0.64
C MET A 136 6.77 9.46 -0.48
N GLN A 137 7.70 10.22 -1.04
CA GLN A 137 9.13 9.99 -0.79
C GLN A 137 9.48 10.31 0.67
N ARG A 138 10.52 9.65 1.18
CA ARG A 138 11.04 9.86 2.53
C ARG A 138 11.40 11.33 2.77
N GLU A 139 12.04 11.97 1.83
CA GLU A 139 12.48 13.36 1.94
C GLU A 139 11.31 14.33 2.15
N LEU A 140 10.16 14.06 1.52
CA LEU A 140 8.93 14.82 1.78
C LEU A 140 8.37 14.52 3.17
N ALA A 141 8.40 13.27 3.60
CA ALA A 141 7.98 12.91 4.95
C ALA A 141 8.86 13.60 6.00
N GLU A 142 10.18 13.59 5.84
CA GLU A 142 11.12 14.30 6.73
C GLU A 142 10.80 15.79 6.84
N ALA A 143 10.50 16.45 5.71
CA ALA A 143 10.13 17.87 5.72
C ALA A 143 8.81 18.11 6.47
N ILE A 144 7.79 17.26 6.25
CA ILE A 144 6.50 17.36 6.96
C ILE A 144 6.67 17.14 8.46
N PHE A 145 7.51 16.19 8.89
CA PHE A 145 7.78 15.96 10.30
C PHE A 145 8.53 17.14 10.92
N ALA A 146 9.53 17.68 10.22
CA ALA A 146 10.26 18.84 10.69
C ALA A 146 9.36 20.08 10.88
N ASP A 147 8.43 20.32 9.95
CA ASP A 147 7.42 21.39 10.08
C ASP A 147 6.49 21.20 11.29
N ALA A 148 6.27 19.95 11.69
CA ALA A 148 5.54 19.61 12.92
C ALA A 148 6.42 19.64 14.19
N GLY A 149 7.70 20.02 14.08
CA GLY A 149 8.65 20.00 15.19
C GLY A 149 9.11 18.61 15.62
N LEU A 150 9.01 17.62 14.73
CA LEU A 150 9.34 16.22 14.97
C LEU A 150 10.55 15.77 14.13
N ASP A 151 11.28 14.78 14.62
CA ASP A 151 12.31 14.09 13.86
C ASP A 151 11.75 12.77 13.30
N PHE A 152 11.79 12.62 11.99
CA PHE A 152 11.22 11.45 11.31
C PHE A 152 11.86 10.14 11.78
N ASP A 153 13.17 10.07 11.89
CA ASP A 153 13.86 8.84 12.30
C ASP A 153 13.61 8.51 13.77
N ALA A 154 13.45 9.52 14.62
CA ALA A 154 13.07 9.30 16.01
C ALA A 154 11.65 8.73 16.12
N GLU A 155 10.68 9.27 15.36
CA GLU A 155 9.32 8.75 15.35
C GLU A 155 9.24 7.36 14.70
N LYS A 156 10.02 7.10 13.65
CA LYS A 156 10.16 5.77 13.04
C LYS A 156 10.68 4.75 14.06
N ARG A 157 11.72 5.07 14.82
CA ARG A 157 12.22 4.18 15.90
C ARG A 157 11.18 3.90 16.98
N LYS A 158 10.36 4.89 17.34
CA LYS A 158 9.24 4.66 18.27
C LYS A 158 8.20 3.71 17.66
N ALA A 159 7.90 3.85 16.37
CA ALA A 159 6.95 3.00 15.65
C ALA A 159 7.38 1.53 15.55
N MET A 160 8.66 1.22 15.76
CA MET A 160 9.16 -0.16 15.85
C MET A 160 8.79 -0.87 17.18
N ARG A 161 7.99 -0.23 18.03
CA ARG A 161 7.64 -0.74 19.37
C ARG A 161 6.14 -0.89 19.51
N ALA A 162 5.70 -1.94 20.17
CA ALA A 162 4.28 -2.22 20.41
C ALA A 162 3.56 -1.14 21.26
N ASP A 163 4.29 -0.36 22.04
CA ASP A 163 3.77 0.76 22.84
C ASP A 163 3.67 2.08 22.07
N PHE A 164 4.03 2.10 20.79
CA PHE A 164 3.88 3.27 19.93
C PHE A 164 2.45 3.84 19.97
N ARG A 165 2.34 5.16 19.87
CA ARG A 165 1.06 5.87 19.74
C ARG A 165 1.10 6.79 18.53
N PRO A 166 -0.02 6.91 17.80
CA PRO A 166 -0.14 7.86 16.69
C PRO A 166 0.23 9.29 17.09
N VAL A 167 0.83 10.01 16.16
CA VAL A 167 1.29 11.38 16.36
C VAL A 167 0.66 12.29 15.30
N ALA A 168 0.01 13.38 15.73
CA ALA A 168 -0.46 14.40 14.82
C ALA A 168 0.74 15.11 14.15
N LEU A 169 0.68 15.29 12.85
CA LEU A 169 1.65 16.09 12.12
C LEU A 169 1.07 17.51 12.02
N ASP A 170 1.17 18.24 13.14
CA ASP A 170 0.63 19.58 13.27
C ASP A 170 1.20 20.50 12.17
N ASN A 171 0.38 21.43 11.69
CA ASN A 171 0.65 22.34 10.56
C ASN A 171 0.65 21.67 9.16
N ALA A 172 0.70 20.34 9.05
CA ALA A 172 0.58 19.65 7.76
C ALA A 172 -0.88 19.33 7.42
N LYS A 173 -1.32 19.79 6.25
CA LYS A 173 -2.68 19.54 5.72
C LYS A 173 -2.61 19.16 4.26
N LEU A 174 -3.47 18.22 3.86
CA LEU A 174 -3.60 17.82 2.47
C LEU A 174 -4.89 18.38 1.86
N SER A 175 -4.74 19.03 0.72
CA SER A 175 -5.86 19.41 -0.14
C SER A 175 -5.65 18.83 -1.54
N VAL A 176 -6.65 18.15 -2.07
CA VAL A 176 -6.64 17.61 -3.44
C VAL A 176 -8.02 17.75 -4.08
N ASP A 177 -8.01 17.92 -5.39
CA ASP A 177 -9.23 17.94 -6.20
C ASP A 177 -8.94 17.38 -7.59
N PHE A 178 -9.45 16.17 -7.90
CA PHE A 178 -9.31 15.54 -9.21
C PHE A 178 -10.49 14.63 -9.55
N ALA A 179 -10.80 14.55 -10.85
CA ALA A 179 -11.82 13.67 -11.39
C ALA A 179 -11.25 12.27 -11.66
N LEU A 180 -12.11 11.25 -11.53
CA LEU A 180 -11.79 9.86 -11.82
C LEU A 180 -12.50 9.43 -13.11
N LYS A 181 -11.74 8.91 -14.07
CA LYS A 181 -12.28 8.19 -15.22
C LYS A 181 -12.30 6.69 -14.88
N ARG A 182 -13.44 6.04 -15.07
CA ARG A 182 -13.61 4.61 -14.85
C ARG A 182 -14.07 3.96 -16.13
N GLU A 183 -13.51 2.80 -16.37
CA GLU A 183 -13.89 1.93 -17.47
C GLU A 183 -14.03 0.51 -16.94
N GLN A 184 -15.03 -0.22 -17.44
CA GLN A 184 -15.16 -1.63 -17.16
C GLN A 184 -14.40 -2.40 -18.24
N VAL A 185 -13.55 -3.31 -17.82
CA VAL A 185 -12.83 -4.22 -18.69
C VAL A 185 -13.13 -5.65 -18.30
N VAL A 186 -13.24 -6.53 -19.29
CA VAL A 186 -13.45 -7.95 -19.07
C VAL A 186 -12.12 -8.67 -19.23
N THR A 187 -11.69 -9.32 -18.18
CA THR A 187 -10.52 -10.20 -18.20
C THR A 187 -10.95 -11.66 -18.07
N ARG A 188 -10.06 -12.58 -18.35
CA ARG A 188 -10.32 -14.01 -18.25
C ARG A 188 -9.25 -14.68 -17.39
N LYS A 189 -9.70 -15.69 -16.63
CA LYS A 189 -8.82 -16.57 -15.87
C LYS A 189 -9.02 -17.99 -16.38
N VAL A 190 -7.95 -18.74 -16.50
CA VAL A 190 -8.01 -20.20 -16.72
C VAL A 190 -7.91 -20.84 -15.35
N VAL A 191 -8.90 -21.65 -15.00
CA VAL A 191 -8.92 -22.38 -13.73
C VAL A 191 -9.07 -23.85 -14.04
N ALA A 192 -8.19 -24.66 -13.47
CA ALA A 192 -8.27 -26.13 -13.54
C ALA A 192 -8.19 -26.70 -12.13
N LYS A 193 -8.85 -27.83 -11.91
CA LYS A 193 -8.79 -28.57 -10.64
C LYS A 193 -8.45 -30.02 -10.96
N MET A 194 -7.42 -30.51 -10.29
CA MET A 194 -7.13 -31.94 -10.22
C MET A 194 -7.65 -32.45 -8.87
N PRO A 195 -8.58 -33.42 -8.86
CA PRO A 195 -9.08 -33.96 -7.60
C PRO A 195 -7.96 -34.59 -6.78
N GLY A 196 -7.96 -34.34 -5.48
CA GLY A 196 -7.05 -34.98 -4.54
C GLY A 196 -7.47 -36.42 -4.20
N GLY A 197 -6.61 -37.13 -3.49
CA GLY A 197 -6.86 -38.47 -2.95
C GLY A 197 -7.35 -38.42 -1.49
N ALA A 198 -6.48 -38.81 -0.56
CA ALA A 198 -6.80 -39.00 0.85
C ALA A 198 -7.13 -37.69 1.64
N HIS A 199 -6.70 -36.55 1.12
CA HIS A 199 -6.90 -35.21 1.72
C HIS A 199 -7.77 -34.32 0.80
N GLY A 200 -8.96 -34.80 0.45
CA GLY A 200 -9.86 -34.14 -0.51
C GLY A 200 -10.46 -32.82 -0.01
N ASP A 201 -10.32 -32.51 1.27
CA ASP A 201 -10.71 -31.26 1.94
C ASP A 201 -9.60 -30.20 1.97
N GLU A 202 -8.37 -30.59 1.62
CA GLU A 202 -7.24 -29.69 1.48
C GLU A 202 -7.04 -29.29 0.01
N ALA A 203 -6.43 -28.12 -0.21
CA ALA A 203 -6.11 -27.64 -1.54
C ALA A 203 -4.70 -27.05 -1.61
N VAL A 204 -3.93 -27.46 -2.62
CA VAL A 204 -2.72 -26.77 -3.02
C VAL A 204 -3.05 -25.93 -4.25
N ILE A 205 -2.75 -24.64 -4.21
CA ILE A 205 -3.06 -23.70 -5.30
C ILE A 205 -1.76 -23.25 -5.94
N PHE A 206 -1.65 -23.50 -7.25
CA PHE A 206 -0.63 -22.89 -8.08
C PHE A 206 -1.28 -21.74 -8.85
N SER A 207 -0.66 -20.56 -8.83
CA SER A 207 -1.15 -19.41 -9.56
C SER A 207 -0.04 -18.73 -10.33
N ALA A 208 -0.37 -18.25 -11.52
CA ALA A 208 0.49 -17.41 -12.33
C ALA A 208 -0.36 -16.37 -13.07
N HIS A 209 0.25 -15.24 -13.42
CA HIS A 209 -0.38 -14.27 -14.31
C HIS A 209 0.39 -14.21 -15.65
N TRP A 210 -0.32 -13.87 -16.72
CA TRP A 210 0.21 -13.76 -18.07
C TRP A 210 0.36 -12.34 -18.58
N ASP A 211 -0.05 -11.37 -17.79
CA ASP A 211 0.18 -9.96 -18.05
C ASP A 211 1.52 -9.50 -17.47
N ALA A 212 1.96 -8.33 -17.92
CA ALA A 212 3.15 -7.66 -17.44
C ALA A 212 2.91 -6.14 -17.44
N PHE A 213 3.94 -5.34 -17.18
CA PHE A 213 3.82 -3.87 -17.13
C PHE A 213 3.49 -3.21 -18.49
N GLY A 214 3.38 -3.98 -19.58
CA GLY A 214 2.96 -3.50 -20.87
C GLY A 214 3.93 -2.50 -21.51
N ILE A 215 3.41 -1.36 -21.96
CA ILE A 215 4.18 -0.32 -22.67
C ILE A 215 4.51 0.81 -21.71
N GLY A 216 5.79 1.01 -21.42
CA GLY A 216 6.30 2.08 -20.59
C GLY A 216 7.04 3.18 -21.35
N GLN A 217 7.72 4.04 -20.64
CA GLN A 217 8.66 5.00 -21.23
C GLN A 217 9.82 4.28 -21.92
N PRO A 218 10.40 4.83 -22.98
CA PRO A 218 11.55 4.22 -23.66
C PRO A 218 12.69 3.96 -22.67
N GLY A 219 13.23 2.74 -22.69
CA GLY A 219 14.47 2.41 -22.01
C GLY A 219 15.70 2.94 -22.75
N ALA A 220 16.90 2.70 -22.23
CA ALA A 220 18.17 3.17 -22.82
C ALA A 220 18.40 2.70 -24.27
N LYS A 221 17.78 1.58 -24.67
CA LYS A 221 17.84 1.04 -26.05
C LYS A 221 16.59 1.38 -26.89
N GLY A 222 15.72 2.29 -26.40
CA GLY A 222 14.48 2.67 -27.07
C GLY A 222 13.34 1.65 -26.93
N ASP A 223 13.55 0.51 -26.29
CA ASP A 223 12.51 -0.48 -26.05
C ASP A 223 11.49 0.05 -25.03
N ARG A 224 10.21 -0.03 -25.37
CA ARG A 224 9.09 0.42 -24.55
C ARG A 224 8.32 -0.74 -23.92
N ILE A 225 8.55 -1.97 -24.37
CA ILE A 225 7.83 -3.15 -23.86
C ILE A 225 8.49 -3.65 -22.58
N ARG A 226 7.71 -3.70 -21.51
CA ARG A 226 8.11 -4.26 -20.22
C ARG A 226 7.70 -5.73 -20.18
N ARG A 227 8.65 -6.61 -20.46
CA ARG A 227 8.42 -8.06 -20.49
C ARG A 227 8.43 -8.63 -19.08
N GLY A 228 7.48 -9.52 -18.79
CA GLY A 228 7.37 -10.22 -17.52
C GLY A 228 8.11 -11.59 -17.53
N ALA A 229 9.37 -11.61 -17.89
CA ALA A 229 10.12 -12.88 -18.00
C ALA A 229 10.24 -13.64 -16.68
N ILE A 230 10.47 -12.94 -15.58
CA ILE A 230 10.48 -13.50 -14.23
C ILE A 230 9.12 -13.32 -13.57
N ASP A 231 8.52 -12.15 -13.70
CA ASP A 231 7.24 -11.77 -13.13
C ASP A 231 6.18 -11.61 -14.24
N ASN A 232 5.43 -12.65 -14.66
CA ASN A 232 5.43 -13.99 -14.05
C ASN A 232 5.47 -15.12 -15.11
N ALA A 233 6.27 -14.99 -16.18
CA ALA A 233 6.37 -16.05 -17.20
C ALA A 233 6.96 -17.35 -16.62
N THR A 234 7.81 -17.27 -15.60
CA THR A 234 8.33 -18.44 -14.90
C THR A 234 7.23 -19.24 -14.21
N GLY A 235 6.23 -18.57 -13.62
CA GLY A 235 5.05 -19.23 -13.03
C GLY A 235 4.13 -19.84 -14.09
N GLY A 236 4.05 -19.24 -15.29
CA GLY A 236 3.25 -19.76 -16.40
C GLY A 236 3.88 -20.93 -17.15
N GLY A 237 5.21 -21.11 -17.05
CA GLY A 237 5.95 -22.14 -17.76
C GLY A 237 6.15 -23.45 -17.00
N THR A 238 5.64 -23.60 -15.81
CA THR A 238 5.77 -24.78 -14.94
C THR A 238 4.56 -25.72 -14.97
N GLY A 239 3.62 -25.52 -15.89
CA GLY A 239 2.41 -26.32 -16.08
C GLY A 239 2.56 -27.39 -17.16
#